data_e6c68d6d78a49db86788187b3a141e07
#
_entry.id   e6c68d6d78a49db86788187b3a141e07
#
_cell.length_a   1.000
_cell.length_b   1.000
_cell.length_c   1.000
_cell.angle_alpha   90.00
_cell.angle_beta   90.00
_cell.angle_gamma   90.00
#
_symmetry.space_group_name_H-M   'P 1'
#
loop_
_entity.id
_entity.type
_entity.pdbx_description
1 polymer ?
#
loop_
_entity_poly.entity_id
_entity_poly.type
_entity_poly.pdbx_seq_one_letter_code
_entity_poly.pdbx_strand_id
1 'polypeptide(L)'
;MRMVDLIEKKRDGGVLTDDEIRFIIKGFTDGSIPDYQMSAFAMTVFYKGMTDHETAVLTDAMMRSGDTVDLSRFGDKSVDKHSTGGVGDKTTLIVAPIVSSLGGKMAKMSGRGLGHTGGTLDKLESIPGFNINLPMERFLENVDRVGMVIAGQTANLDPADKKLYALRDVTGTVASIPLIVSSIMSKKLAAGADIIVLDVKCGSGSFMKTLDDARELATEMVEIGKMAGRKTVAVITDMDEPLGHAVGNALEVKEAIAALRGEYKSELLELCLTLGSCILTQAGMAADDAAARAMLEQTITDGSALKKLAEFVAAQDGDPAAIYDPSRLPMAPVQMEVPSPASGYVRHIAATDVGLVSMRLGGGRATKDSVIDHSVGIVLRKKVDEPVTAGESLATIHAADEAAARRAVAELAACYTITPDAPPAEPFIKAIIR
;
A
#
# COMPACT_ATOMS: atom_id res chain seq x y z
N MET A 1 24.76 -14.55 25.59
CA MET A 1 23.43 -15.12 25.26
C MET A 1 23.58 -16.13 24.13
N ARG A 2 22.83 -17.21 24.15
CA ARG A 2 22.78 -18.18 23.05
C ARG A 2 21.40 -18.12 22.42
N MET A 3 21.34 -18.10 21.10
CA MET A 3 20.04 -17.97 20.38
C MET A 3 19.08 -19.13 20.72
N VAL A 4 19.58 -20.36 20.90
CA VAL A 4 18.73 -21.49 21.24
C VAL A 4 18.00 -21.32 22.58
N ASP A 5 18.65 -20.73 23.59
CA ASP A 5 18.03 -20.51 24.90
C ASP A 5 16.86 -19.51 24.80
N LEU A 6 16.99 -18.51 23.90
CA LEU A 6 15.93 -17.51 23.65
C LEU A 6 14.76 -18.09 22.85
N ILE A 7 15.05 -18.98 21.89
CA ILE A 7 14.00 -19.73 21.16
C ILE A 7 13.22 -20.59 22.16
N GLU A 8 13.91 -21.34 23.04
CA GLU A 8 13.27 -22.19 24.05
C GLU A 8 12.45 -21.37 25.04
N LYS A 9 13.00 -20.24 25.54
CA LYS A 9 12.29 -19.32 26.43
C LYS A 9 10.98 -18.85 25.79
N LYS A 10 11.02 -18.41 24.51
CA LYS A 10 9.81 -17.93 23.79
C LYS A 10 8.85 -19.06 23.47
N ARG A 11 9.36 -20.23 23.05
CA ARG A 11 8.58 -21.44 22.80
C ARG A 11 7.75 -21.85 24.02
N ASP A 12 8.35 -21.74 25.21
CA ASP A 12 7.72 -22.16 26.47
C ASP A 12 6.81 -21.04 27.08
N GLY A 13 6.61 -19.94 26.34
CA GLY A 13 5.71 -18.84 26.72
C GLY A 13 6.38 -17.75 27.56
N GLY A 14 7.72 -17.75 27.66
CA GLY A 14 8.47 -16.71 28.37
C GLY A 14 8.45 -15.38 27.60
N VAL A 15 8.54 -14.27 28.37
CA VAL A 15 8.69 -12.92 27.83
C VAL A 15 10.17 -12.59 27.69
N LEU A 16 10.58 -12.10 26.51
CA LEU A 16 11.96 -11.71 26.24
C LEU A 16 12.23 -10.31 26.81
N THR A 17 13.46 -10.11 27.30
CA THR A 17 13.91 -8.79 27.71
C THR A 17 14.35 -7.95 26.52
N ASP A 18 14.46 -6.65 26.70
CA ASP A 18 14.96 -5.71 25.69
C ASP A 18 16.32 -6.14 25.11
N ASP A 19 17.25 -6.53 25.99
CA ASP A 19 18.59 -6.94 25.57
C ASP A 19 18.59 -8.26 24.79
N GLU A 20 17.67 -9.19 25.11
CA GLU A 20 17.49 -10.42 24.37
C GLU A 20 16.98 -10.17 22.96
N ILE A 21 16.00 -9.27 22.81
CA ILE A 21 15.44 -8.90 21.49
C ILE A 21 16.49 -8.17 20.65
N ARG A 22 17.21 -7.20 21.24
CA ARG A 22 18.29 -6.49 20.55
C ARG A 22 19.42 -7.41 20.13
N PHE A 23 19.77 -8.41 20.97
CA PHE A 23 20.76 -9.44 20.62
C PHE A 23 20.31 -10.24 19.41
N ILE A 24 19.05 -10.69 19.35
CA ILE A 24 18.47 -11.44 18.24
C ILE A 24 18.57 -10.64 16.93
N ILE A 25 18.08 -9.41 16.93
CA ILE A 25 18.04 -8.58 15.72
C ILE A 25 19.43 -8.21 15.24
N LYS A 26 20.33 -7.81 16.16
CA LYS A 26 21.72 -7.52 15.81
C LYS A 26 22.41 -8.73 15.21
N GLY A 27 22.32 -9.88 15.89
CA GLY A 27 23.01 -11.11 15.43
C GLY A 27 22.43 -11.66 14.13
N PHE A 28 21.11 -11.50 13.89
CA PHE A 28 20.54 -11.87 12.62
C PHE A 28 20.97 -10.93 11.49
N THR A 29 21.03 -9.62 11.76
CA THR A 29 21.43 -8.62 10.77
C THR A 29 22.88 -8.78 10.35
N ASP A 30 23.81 -8.98 11.31
CA ASP A 30 25.24 -9.15 11.04
C ASP A 30 25.63 -10.57 10.61
N GLY A 31 24.70 -11.53 10.65
CA GLY A 31 24.88 -12.91 10.20
C GLY A 31 25.47 -13.86 11.25
N SER A 32 25.69 -13.43 12.50
CA SER A 32 26.13 -14.29 13.61
C SER A 32 25.02 -15.24 14.10
N ILE A 33 23.74 -14.90 13.86
CA ILE A 33 22.60 -15.79 14.02
C ILE A 33 22.17 -16.30 12.64
N PRO A 34 22.24 -17.62 12.38
CA PRO A 34 21.89 -18.17 11.07
C PRO A 34 20.39 -18.24 10.84
N ASP A 35 20.01 -18.29 9.55
CA ASP A 35 18.61 -18.26 9.10
C ASP A 35 17.74 -19.36 9.73
N TYR A 36 18.28 -20.58 9.96
CA TYR A 36 17.50 -21.65 10.56
C TYR A 36 17.11 -21.37 12.02
N GLN A 37 17.95 -20.67 12.78
CA GLN A 37 17.62 -20.25 14.15
C GLN A 37 16.59 -19.11 14.12
N MET A 38 16.75 -18.14 13.22
CA MET A 38 15.78 -17.07 13.09
C MET A 38 14.43 -17.58 12.57
N SER A 39 14.41 -18.56 11.68
CA SER A 39 13.18 -19.22 11.23
C SER A 39 12.47 -19.92 12.41
N ALA A 40 13.21 -20.65 13.26
CA ALA A 40 12.64 -21.27 14.46
C ALA A 40 12.08 -20.22 15.43
N PHE A 41 12.78 -19.10 15.62
CA PHE A 41 12.30 -17.97 16.43
C PHE A 41 11.02 -17.36 15.86
N ALA A 42 10.98 -17.06 14.55
CA ALA A 42 9.80 -16.53 13.88
C ALA A 42 8.59 -17.46 14.02
N MET A 43 8.79 -18.78 13.98
CA MET A 43 7.74 -19.76 14.19
C MET A 43 7.28 -19.81 15.66
N THR A 44 8.18 -19.64 16.64
CA THR A 44 7.76 -19.51 18.04
C THR A 44 6.94 -18.24 18.28
N VAL A 45 7.31 -17.11 17.68
CA VAL A 45 6.52 -15.88 17.72
C VAL A 45 5.17 -16.06 17.05
N PHE A 46 5.11 -16.78 15.93
CA PHE A 46 3.85 -17.07 15.24
C PHE A 46 2.82 -17.77 16.14
N TYR A 47 3.27 -18.76 16.94
CA TYR A 47 2.38 -19.53 17.80
C TYR A 47 2.17 -18.94 19.21
N LYS A 48 3.16 -18.23 19.75
CA LYS A 48 3.12 -17.72 21.12
C LYS A 48 2.83 -16.23 21.22
N GLY A 49 2.89 -15.51 20.10
CA GLY A 49 2.78 -14.06 20.07
C GLY A 49 3.96 -13.34 20.73
N MET A 50 3.84 -12.05 20.84
CA MET A 50 4.69 -11.16 21.63
C MET A 50 3.79 -10.21 22.43
N THR A 51 4.28 -9.69 23.53
CA THR A 51 3.62 -8.58 24.23
C THR A 51 3.84 -7.29 23.44
N ASP A 52 2.99 -6.27 23.64
CA ASP A 52 3.14 -4.96 22.99
C ASP A 52 4.53 -4.37 23.24
N HIS A 53 5.08 -4.56 24.45
CA HIS A 53 6.42 -4.12 24.77
C HIS A 53 7.49 -4.87 23.98
N GLU A 54 7.40 -6.21 23.88
CA GLU A 54 8.31 -7.00 23.03
C GLU A 54 8.25 -6.55 21.57
N THR A 55 7.04 -6.33 21.04
CA THR A 55 6.82 -5.87 19.66
C THR A 55 7.41 -4.47 19.44
N ALA A 56 7.27 -3.56 20.42
CA ALA A 56 7.87 -2.22 20.36
C ALA A 56 9.40 -2.28 20.34
N VAL A 57 10.00 -3.10 21.21
CA VAL A 57 11.46 -3.27 21.27
C VAL A 57 11.99 -3.92 19.99
N LEU A 58 11.27 -4.93 19.46
CA LEU A 58 11.61 -5.56 18.18
C LEU A 58 11.59 -4.53 17.04
N THR A 59 10.54 -3.71 16.99
CA THR A 59 10.38 -2.63 16.00
C THR A 59 11.51 -1.60 16.08
N ASP A 60 11.86 -1.14 17.30
CA ASP A 60 12.98 -0.20 17.52
C ASP A 60 14.33 -0.82 17.11
N ALA A 61 14.57 -2.08 17.48
CA ALA A 61 15.80 -2.79 17.12
C ALA A 61 15.95 -2.95 15.60
N MET A 62 14.86 -3.26 14.89
CA MET A 62 14.85 -3.35 13.43
C MET A 62 15.07 -1.99 12.79
N MET A 63 14.34 -0.96 13.21
CA MET A 63 14.52 0.43 12.75
C MET A 63 15.98 0.89 12.87
N ARG A 64 16.63 0.62 14.02
CA ARG A 64 18.03 1.01 14.31
C ARG A 64 19.08 0.11 13.66
N SER A 65 18.69 -0.93 12.96
CA SER A 65 19.63 -1.82 12.27
C SER A 65 20.32 -1.16 11.07
N GLY A 66 19.80 -0.04 10.58
CA GLY A 66 20.33 0.70 9.44
C GLY A 66 20.16 2.21 9.57
N ASP A 67 20.14 2.89 8.44
CA ASP A 67 19.99 4.34 8.36
C ASP A 67 18.57 4.76 8.72
N THR A 68 18.44 5.98 9.26
CA THR A 68 17.15 6.66 9.48
C THR A 68 17.15 8.01 8.79
N VAL A 69 15.97 8.44 8.36
CA VAL A 69 15.81 9.76 7.71
C VAL A 69 15.42 10.80 8.76
N ASP A 70 16.17 11.89 8.82
CA ASP A 70 15.83 13.02 9.68
C ASP A 70 14.90 13.99 8.95
N LEU A 71 13.64 14.01 9.37
CA LEU A 71 12.60 14.94 8.89
C LEU A 71 12.23 16.00 9.93
N SER A 72 13.00 16.14 11.03
CA SER A 72 12.71 17.04 12.14
C SER A 72 12.53 18.52 11.71
N ARG A 73 13.20 18.92 10.63
CA ARG A 73 13.07 20.27 10.04
C ARG A 73 11.66 20.58 9.51
N PHE A 74 10.83 19.56 9.27
CA PHE A 74 9.45 19.72 8.81
C PHE A 74 8.44 19.69 9.93
N GLY A 75 8.84 19.28 11.14
CA GLY A 75 8.01 19.20 12.32
C GLY A 75 6.70 18.45 12.08
N ASP A 76 5.63 18.89 12.73
CA ASP A 76 4.28 18.31 12.63
C ASP A 76 3.68 18.26 11.20
N LYS A 77 4.42 18.71 10.19
CA LYS A 77 4.01 18.61 8.78
C LYS A 77 4.62 17.42 8.06
N SER A 78 5.55 16.69 8.67
CA SER A 78 6.13 15.47 8.11
C SER A 78 5.15 14.32 8.23
N VAL A 79 4.71 13.79 7.08
CA VAL A 79 3.64 12.78 7.01
C VAL A 79 4.06 11.59 6.16
N ASP A 80 3.59 10.41 6.51
CA ASP A 80 3.62 9.23 5.66
C ASP A 80 2.26 8.54 5.68
N LYS A 81 1.88 7.99 4.53
CA LYS A 81 0.73 7.11 4.36
C LYS A 81 1.22 5.73 3.97
N HIS A 82 0.81 4.72 4.69
CA HIS A 82 1.12 3.33 4.36
C HIS A 82 -0.17 2.54 4.13
N SER A 83 -0.13 1.57 3.21
CA SER A 83 -1.18 0.58 3.04
C SER A 83 -0.61 -0.80 3.29
N THR A 84 -1.39 -1.68 3.91
CA THR A 84 -1.01 -3.08 4.10
C THR A 84 -1.00 -3.88 2.80
N GLY A 85 -1.40 -3.25 1.69
CA GLY A 85 -1.40 -3.83 0.35
C GLY A 85 -2.75 -4.39 -0.08
N GLY A 86 -3.01 -4.30 -1.38
CA GLY A 86 -4.24 -4.78 -2.00
C GLY A 86 -4.17 -4.64 -3.51
N VAL A 87 -5.27 -4.97 -4.18
CA VAL A 87 -5.41 -4.92 -5.63
C VAL A 87 -6.00 -3.57 -6.02
N GLY A 88 -5.34 -2.87 -6.97
CA GLY A 88 -5.77 -1.55 -7.42
C GLY A 88 -5.47 -0.42 -6.42
N ASP A 89 -4.58 -0.62 -5.43
CA ASP A 89 -4.24 0.41 -4.46
C ASP A 89 -3.34 1.50 -5.06
N LYS A 90 -3.96 2.55 -5.53
CA LYS A 90 -3.36 3.79 -6.04
C LYS A 90 -3.52 4.98 -5.09
N THR A 91 -4.00 4.75 -3.87
CA THR A 91 -4.32 5.82 -2.89
C THR A 91 -3.18 6.80 -2.66
N THR A 92 -1.93 6.33 -2.65
CA THR A 92 -0.76 7.21 -2.49
C THR A 92 -0.66 8.28 -3.58
N LEU A 93 -1.02 7.94 -4.84
CA LEU A 93 -0.97 8.88 -5.99
C LEU A 93 -2.03 9.99 -5.89
N ILE A 94 -3.03 9.81 -5.04
CA ILE A 94 -4.10 10.78 -4.78
C ILE A 94 -3.86 11.51 -3.45
N VAL A 95 -3.60 10.76 -2.36
CA VAL A 95 -3.40 11.34 -1.02
C VAL A 95 -2.19 12.26 -0.97
N ALA A 96 -1.07 11.85 -1.59
CA ALA A 96 0.15 12.65 -1.53
C ALA A 96 -0.03 14.06 -2.16
N PRO A 97 -0.55 14.23 -3.38
CA PRO A 97 -0.74 15.54 -3.95
C PRO A 97 -1.82 16.38 -3.25
N ILE A 98 -2.96 15.80 -2.81
CA ILE A 98 -3.99 16.58 -2.11
C ILE A 98 -3.47 17.13 -0.76
N VAL A 99 -2.74 16.32 0.01
CA VAL A 99 -2.15 16.75 1.29
C VAL A 99 -1.01 17.74 1.07
N SER A 100 -0.13 17.49 0.10
CA SER A 100 1.03 18.35 -0.14
C SER A 100 0.66 19.70 -0.78
N SER A 101 -0.47 19.79 -1.50
CA SER A 101 -0.98 21.07 -1.99
C SER A 101 -1.42 22.01 -0.86
N LEU A 102 -1.76 21.46 0.29
CA LEU A 102 -2.11 22.20 1.51
C LEU A 102 -0.92 22.45 2.45
N GLY A 103 0.28 21.99 2.07
CA GLY A 103 1.52 22.25 2.82
C GLY A 103 2.01 21.09 3.68
N GLY A 104 1.35 19.93 3.64
CA GLY A 104 1.88 18.69 4.22
C GLY A 104 3.19 18.27 3.51
N LYS A 105 4.11 17.64 4.25
CA LYS A 105 5.42 17.22 3.77
C LYS A 105 5.51 15.70 3.72
N MET A 106 5.24 15.12 2.54
CA MET A 106 5.22 13.66 2.37
C MET A 106 6.56 13.13 1.85
N ALA A 107 7.35 12.57 2.75
CA ALA A 107 8.62 11.93 2.45
C ALA A 107 8.43 10.41 2.43
N LYS A 108 7.99 9.86 1.28
CA LYS A 108 7.58 8.46 1.21
C LYS A 108 8.64 7.58 0.57
N MET A 109 9.05 6.55 1.32
CA MET A 109 9.76 5.40 0.77
C MET A 109 8.77 4.27 0.50
N SER A 110 8.82 3.68 -0.68
CA SER A 110 7.87 2.68 -1.15
C SER A 110 8.58 1.47 -1.75
N GLY A 111 7.82 0.40 -1.95
CA GLY A 111 8.29 -0.84 -2.55
C GLY A 111 7.72 -1.08 -3.95
N ARG A 112 8.26 -2.09 -4.62
CA ARG A 112 7.74 -2.68 -5.85
C ARG A 112 6.65 -3.70 -5.52
N GLY A 113 5.77 -3.97 -6.47
CA GLY A 113 4.78 -5.04 -6.37
C GLY A 113 5.38 -6.42 -6.60
N LEU A 114 4.75 -7.42 -5.99
CA LEU A 114 5.04 -8.84 -6.23
C LEU A 114 3.73 -9.64 -6.12
N GLY A 115 3.59 -10.66 -6.97
CA GLY A 115 2.37 -11.48 -7.04
C GLY A 115 1.16 -10.66 -7.48
N HIS A 116 0.05 -10.80 -6.75
CA HIS A 116 -1.22 -10.17 -7.05
C HIS A 116 -1.30 -8.68 -6.69
N THR A 117 -0.35 -8.15 -5.93
CA THR A 117 -0.35 -6.75 -5.49
C THR A 117 0.42 -5.85 -6.44
N GLY A 118 -0.12 -4.68 -6.77
CA GLY A 118 0.58 -3.66 -7.55
C GLY A 118 1.48 -2.78 -6.68
N GLY A 119 2.72 -2.50 -7.13
CA GLY A 119 3.66 -1.63 -6.43
C GLY A 119 3.47 -0.15 -6.78
N THR A 120 3.56 0.74 -5.79
CA THR A 120 3.50 2.20 -6.04
C THR A 120 4.64 2.66 -6.97
N LEU A 121 5.83 2.08 -6.82
CA LEU A 121 6.96 2.43 -7.70
C LEU A 121 6.74 1.98 -9.14
N ASP A 122 6.16 0.80 -9.34
CA ASP A 122 5.87 0.28 -10.69
C ASP A 122 4.84 1.15 -11.42
N LYS A 123 3.86 1.69 -10.69
CA LYS A 123 2.90 2.67 -11.23
C LYS A 123 3.59 3.96 -11.65
N LEU A 124 4.46 4.51 -10.80
CA LEU A 124 5.21 5.73 -11.09
C LEU A 124 6.17 5.55 -12.28
N GLU A 125 6.82 4.38 -12.39
CA GLU A 125 7.68 4.06 -13.54
C GLU A 125 6.92 3.98 -14.87
N SER A 126 5.58 3.86 -14.85
CA SER A 126 4.76 3.98 -16.07
C SER A 126 4.71 5.41 -16.63
N ILE A 127 5.07 6.42 -15.83
CA ILE A 127 5.17 7.80 -16.28
C ILE A 127 6.51 7.97 -17.01
N PRO A 128 6.53 8.41 -18.27
CA PRO A 128 7.77 8.53 -19.04
C PRO A 128 8.86 9.34 -18.31
N GLY A 129 10.04 8.76 -18.17
CA GLY A 129 11.20 9.37 -17.57
C GLY A 129 11.23 9.40 -16.04
N PHE A 130 10.17 8.98 -15.35
CA PHE A 130 10.09 9.08 -13.89
C PHE A 130 11.18 8.28 -13.17
N ASN A 131 11.89 8.93 -12.26
CA ASN A 131 13.01 8.36 -11.52
C ASN A 131 12.64 8.05 -10.08
N ILE A 132 12.62 6.76 -9.75
CA ILE A 132 12.36 6.26 -8.39
C ILE A 132 13.61 6.13 -7.53
N ASN A 133 14.80 6.27 -8.12
CA ASN A 133 16.08 6.08 -7.44
C ASN A 133 16.74 7.45 -7.21
N LEU A 134 16.49 8.03 -6.06
CA LEU A 134 17.01 9.36 -5.71
C LEU A 134 18.11 9.27 -4.65
N PRO A 135 19.21 10.03 -4.79
CA PRO A 135 20.11 10.29 -3.67
C PRO A 135 19.36 10.97 -2.52
N MET A 136 19.75 10.71 -1.26
CA MET A 136 19.07 11.25 -0.08
C MET A 136 19.01 12.78 -0.08
N GLU A 137 20.03 13.46 -0.56
CA GLU A 137 20.06 14.92 -0.69
C GLU A 137 18.90 15.42 -1.58
N ARG A 138 18.77 14.85 -2.79
CA ARG A 138 17.68 15.20 -3.71
C ARG A 138 16.31 14.77 -3.19
N PHE A 139 16.25 13.66 -2.48
CA PHE A 139 15.02 13.21 -1.80
C PHE A 139 14.52 14.29 -0.83
N LEU A 140 15.39 14.77 0.07
CA LEU A 140 15.05 15.81 1.04
C LEU A 140 14.77 17.16 0.39
N GLU A 141 15.55 17.56 -0.65
CA GLU A 141 15.32 18.77 -1.42
C GLU A 141 13.93 18.78 -2.10
N ASN A 142 13.49 17.65 -2.64
CA ASN A 142 12.15 17.54 -3.23
C ASN A 142 11.04 17.69 -2.18
N VAL A 143 11.22 17.18 -0.96
CA VAL A 143 10.27 17.42 0.14
C VAL A 143 10.21 18.91 0.49
N ASP A 144 11.35 19.61 0.55
CA ASP A 144 11.38 21.04 0.81
C ASP A 144 10.63 21.82 -0.27
N ARG A 145 11.02 21.61 -1.51
CA ARG A 145 10.60 22.43 -2.66
C ARG A 145 9.19 22.12 -3.13
N VAL A 146 8.86 20.83 -3.26
CA VAL A 146 7.58 20.38 -3.83
C VAL A 146 6.58 20.00 -2.75
N GLY A 147 7.05 19.57 -1.59
CA GLY A 147 6.21 19.08 -0.49
C GLY A 147 6.01 17.55 -0.51
N MET A 148 6.43 16.87 -1.58
CA MET A 148 6.31 15.42 -1.65
C MET A 148 7.44 14.78 -2.46
N VAL A 149 7.76 13.54 -2.08
CA VAL A 149 8.69 12.65 -2.78
C VAL A 149 8.24 11.21 -2.57
N ILE A 150 8.34 10.38 -3.61
CA ILE A 150 8.09 8.94 -3.51
C ILE A 150 9.24 8.22 -4.22
N ALA A 151 10.08 7.52 -3.46
CA ALA A 151 11.26 6.86 -3.98
C ALA A 151 11.38 5.43 -3.46
N GLY A 152 12.24 4.64 -4.08
CA GLY A 152 12.64 3.33 -3.61
C GLY A 152 13.37 3.41 -2.28
N GLN A 153 13.25 2.36 -1.48
CA GLN A 153 14.02 2.25 -0.24
C GLN A 153 15.52 2.13 -0.56
N THR A 154 16.35 2.84 0.19
CA THR A 154 17.79 2.63 0.11
C THR A 154 18.16 1.23 0.63
N ALA A 155 19.30 0.69 0.17
CA ALA A 155 19.72 -0.64 0.58
C ALA A 155 19.97 -0.75 2.10
N ASN A 156 20.22 0.37 2.74
CA ASN A 156 20.63 0.49 4.14
C ASN A 156 19.49 0.94 5.08
N LEU A 157 18.31 1.21 4.55
CA LEU A 157 17.13 1.50 5.39
C LEU A 157 16.58 0.17 5.91
N ASP A 158 16.58 -0.01 7.24
CA ASP A 158 16.04 -1.18 7.92
C ASP A 158 16.48 -2.54 7.30
N PRO A 159 17.81 -2.84 7.26
CA PRO A 159 18.30 -4.09 6.68
C PRO A 159 17.83 -5.32 7.44
N ALA A 160 17.52 -5.21 8.72
CA ALA A 160 16.96 -6.30 9.53
C ALA A 160 15.60 -6.75 8.97
N ASP A 161 14.69 -5.82 8.66
CA ASP A 161 13.39 -6.16 8.07
C ASP A 161 13.56 -6.80 6.69
N LYS A 162 14.42 -6.23 5.84
CA LYS A 162 14.66 -6.78 4.50
C LYS A 162 15.05 -8.25 4.55
N LYS A 163 15.95 -8.61 5.47
CA LYS A 163 16.43 -9.98 5.65
C LYS A 163 15.37 -10.87 6.30
N LEU A 164 14.70 -10.37 7.35
CA LEU A 164 13.68 -11.11 8.07
C LEU A 164 12.44 -11.37 7.21
N TYR A 165 11.98 -10.37 6.46
CA TYR A 165 10.83 -10.55 5.57
C TYR A 165 11.11 -11.59 4.48
N ALA A 166 12.29 -11.54 3.86
CA ALA A 166 12.69 -12.54 2.87
C ALA A 166 12.73 -13.98 3.43
N LEU A 167 13.10 -14.13 4.71
CA LEU A 167 13.06 -15.41 5.40
C LEU A 167 11.62 -15.85 5.69
N ARG A 168 10.79 -14.94 6.17
CA ARG A 168 9.37 -15.21 6.51
C ARG A 168 8.56 -15.64 5.30
N ASP A 169 8.85 -15.04 4.14
CA ASP A 169 8.14 -15.32 2.88
C ASP A 169 8.23 -16.79 2.45
N VAL A 170 9.34 -17.47 2.82
CA VAL A 170 9.61 -18.88 2.47
C VAL A 170 9.49 -19.85 3.65
N THR A 171 9.11 -19.38 4.84
CA THR A 171 9.02 -20.22 6.06
C THR A 171 7.62 -20.28 6.68
N GLY A 172 6.59 -19.72 5.99
CA GLY A 172 5.20 -19.79 6.45
C GLY A 172 4.91 -18.95 7.70
N THR A 173 5.69 -17.89 7.96
CA THR A 173 5.56 -17.05 9.16
C THR A 173 5.11 -15.61 8.85
N VAL A 174 4.67 -15.34 7.61
CA VAL A 174 4.23 -13.99 7.20
C VAL A 174 3.00 -13.53 7.98
N ALA A 175 2.05 -14.41 8.29
CA ALA A 175 0.76 -14.06 8.91
C ALA A 175 0.84 -13.79 10.44
N SER A 176 2.03 -13.74 11.04
CA SER A 176 2.20 -13.38 12.46
C SER A 176 1.99 -11.88 12.68
N ILE A 177 0.97 -11.48 13.46
CA ILE A 177 0.64 -10.06 13.71
C ILE A 177 1.83 -9.29 14.29
N PRO A 178 2.51 -9.70 15.37
CA PRO A 178 3.67 -8.96 15.90
C PRO A 178 4.78 -8.76 14.87
N LEU A 179 5.03 -9.76 14.03
CA LEU A 179 6.04 -9.66 12.97
C LEU A 179 5.60 -8.80 11.78
N ILE A 180 4.29 -8.72 11.49
CA ILE A 180 3.74 -7.78 10.49
C ILE A 180 3.87 -6.36 11.01
N VAL A 181 3.45 -6.11 12.25
CA VAL A 181 3.55 -4.80 12.92
C VAL A 181 4.99 -4.31 12.91
N SER A 182 5.93 -5.14 13.39
CA SER A 182 7.35 -4.77 13.45
C SER A 182 7.92 -4.47 12.06
N SER A 183 7.59 -5.27 11.06
CA SER A 183 8.02 -5.08 9.67
C SER A 183 7.51 -3.78 9.05
N ILE A 184 6.24 -3.42 9.30
CA ILE A 184 5.65 -2.20 8.77
C ILE A 184 6.20 -0.99 9.53
N MET A 185 6.11 -1.03 10.86
CA MET A 185 6.39 0.13 11.68
C MET A 185 7.88 0.47 11.75
N SER A 186 8.80 -0.51 11.75
CA SER A 186 10.23 -0.23 11.70
C SER A 186 10.64 0.60 10.48
N LYS A 187 10.11 0.28 9.29
CA LYS A 187 10.32 1.06 8.07
C LYS A 187 9.72 2.46 8.14
N LYS A 188 8.51 2.59 8.72
CA LYS A 188 7.85 3.89 8.84
C LYS A 188 8.57 4.79 9.82
N LEU A 189 9.04 4.25 10.93
CA LEU A 189 9.85 4.96 11.91
C LEU A 189 11.22 5.34 11.34
N ALA A 190 11.88 4.43 10.61
CA ALA A 190 13.14 4.71 9.93
C ALA A 190 13.01 5.80 8.86
N ALA A 191 11.86 5.88 8.17
CA ALA A 191 11.57 6.96 7.20
C ALA A 191 11.35 8.33 7.86
N GLY A 192 11.16 8.41 9.18
CA GLY A 192 11.28 9.62 9.98
C GLY A 192 10.03 10.50 10.08
N ALA A 193 8.90 10.17 9.49
CA ALA A 193 7.68 10.98 9.55
C ALA A 193 7.11 11.06 10.99
N ASP A 194 6.65 12.26 11.40
CA ASP A 194 6.00 12.46 12.69
C ASP A 194 4.55 11.98 12.71
N ILE A 195 3.89 12.00 11.55
CA ILE A 195 2.52 11.55 11.38
C ILE A 195 2.50 10.35 10.45
N ILE A 196 1.91 9.24 10.90
CA ILE A 196 1.78 8.00 10.15
C ILE A 196 0.29 7.66 10.05
N VAL A 197 -0.24 7.63 8.83
CA VAL A 197 -1.61 7.17 8.57
C VAL A 197 -1.56 5.85 7.82
N LEU A 198 -2.18 4.84 8.44
CA LEU A 198 -2.20 3.46 7.99
C LEU A 198 -3.54 3.14 7.33
N ASP A 199 -3.50 2.57 6.14
CA ASP A 199 -4.65 2.04 5.41
C ASP A 199 -4.60 0.51 5.54
N VAL A 200 -5.35 -0.03 6.49
CA VAL A 200 -5.37 -1.45 6.82
C VAL A 200 -6.46 -2.14 6.00
N LYS A 201 -6.04 -2.91 5.01
CA LYS A 201 -6.95 -3.64 4.12
C LYS A 201 -7.50 -4.87 4.80
N CYS A 202 -8.83 -5.07 4.70
CA CYS A 202 -9.58 -6.20 5.26
C CYS A 202 -10.41 -6.84 4.16
N GLY A 203 -10.32 -8.14 3.98
CA GLY A 203 -11.09 -8.89 2.99
C GLY A 203 -10.27 -9.88 2.18
N SER A 204 -10.89 -10.51 1.20
CA SER A 204 -10.32 -11.60 0.40
C SER A 204 -9.08 -11.17 -0.41
N GLY A 205 -8.97 -9.89 -0.78
CA GLY A 205 -7.85 -9.31 -1.52
C GLY A 205 -6.68 -8.84 -0.65
N SER A 206 -6.72 -9.04 0.67
CA SER A 206 -5.72 -8.54 1.63
C SER A 206 -5.11 -9.65 2.48
N PHE A 207 -4.12 -9.30 3.32
CA PHE A 207 -3.55 -10.23 4.31
C PHE A 207 -4.53 -10.50 5.45
N MET A 208 -5.25 -9.48 5.94
CA MET A 208 -6.25 -9.62 6.99
C MET A 208 -7.58 -10.02 6.38
N LYS A 209 -8.03 -11.25 6.67
CA LYS A 209 -9.25 -11.80 6.09
C LYS A 209 -10.51 -11.46 6.87
N THR A 210 -10.37 -11.17 8.17
CA THR A 210 -11.48 -10.82 9.05
C THR A 210 -11.33 -9.40 9.59
N LEU A 211 -12.46 -8.79 9.99
CA LEU A 211 -12.44 -7.47 10.60
C LEU A 211 -11.74 -7.49 11.98
N ASP A 212 -11.84 -8.59 12.71
CA ASP A 212 -11.20 -8.74 14.02
C ASP A 212 -9.67 -8.76 13.88
N ASP A 213 -9.12 -9.57 12.96
CA ASP A 213 -7.67 -9.56 12.67
C ASP A 213 -7.19 -8.18 12.21
N ALA A 214 -7.98 -7.51 11.36
CA ALA A 214 -7.65 -6.17 10.89
C ALA A 214 -7.67 -5.13 12.01
N ARG A 215 -8.59 -5.25 12.97
CA ARG A 215 -8.65 -4.39 14.16
C ARG A 215 -7.47 -4.64 15.09
N GLU A 216 -7.12 -5.90 15.34
CA GLU A 216 -5.96 -6.27 16.14
C GLU A 216 -4.68 -5.66 15.53
N LEU A 217 -4.43 -5.91 14.24
CA LEU A 217 -3.29 -5.34 13.51
C LEU A 217 -3.25 -3.81 13.56
N ALA A 218 -4.40 -3.16 13.31
CA ALA A 218 -4.50 -1.70 13.31
C ALA A 218 -4.23 -1.10 14.68
N THR A 219 -4.78 -1.73 15.74
CA THR A 219 -4.58 -1.28 17.13
C THR A 219 -3.13 -1.41 17.54
N GLU A 220 -2.50 -2.57 17.31
CA GLU A 220 -1.07 -2.76 17.62
C GLU A 220 -0.19 -1.74 16.88
N MET A 221 -0.39 -1.52 15.58
CA MET A 221 0.40 -0.54 14.83
C MET A 221 0.23 0.89 15.36
N VAL A 222 -0.97 1.29 15.77
CA VAL A 222 -1.24 2.60 16.36
C VAL A 222 -0.53 2.74 17.70
N GLU A 223 -0.62 1.73 18.56
CA GLU A 223 0.04 1.75 19.88
C GLU A 223 1.58 1.77 19.76
N ILE A 224 2.16 0.95 18.87
CA ILE A 224 3.60 0.97 18.60
C ILE A 224 4.05 2.35 18.08
N GLY A 225 3.26 2.96 17.21
CA GLY A 225 3.53 4.32 16.72
C GLY A 225 3.52 5.35 17.86
N LYS A 226 2.52 5.30 18.74
CA LYS A 226 2.44 6.16 19.94
C LYS A 226 3.61 5.93 20.89
N MET A 227 3.97 4.67 21.17
CA MET A 227 5.13 4.32 22.01
C MET A 227 6.44 4.87 21.43
N ALA A 228 6.55 4.93 20.10
CA ALA A 228 7.68 5.56 19.40
C ALA A 228 7.57 7.11 19.30
N GLY A 229 6.58 7.73 19.94
CA GLY A 229 6.38 9.18 19.94
C GLY A 229 5.81 9.73 18.62
N ARG A 230 5.16 8.89 17.80
CA ARG A 230 4.55 9.30 16.52
C ARG A 230 3.03 9.42 16.63
N LYS A 231 2.47 10.41 15.95
CA LYS A 231 1.01 10.55 15.79
C LYS A 231 0.56 9.52 14.76
N THR A 232 -0.08 8.43 15.21
CA THR A 232 -0.44 7.30 14.32
C THR A 232 -1.94 7.09 14.32
N VAL A 233 -2.52 6.92 13.14
CA VAL A 233 -3.94 6.61 12.92
C VAL A 233 -4.03 5.48 11.91
N ALA A 234 -4.97 4.54 12.11
CA ALA A 234 -5.27 3.49 11.16
C ALA A 234 -6.72 3.57 10.68
N VAL A 235 -6.93 3.42 9.38
CA VAL A 235 -8.24 3.33 8.73
C VAL A 235 -8.37 1.91 8.18
N ILE A 236 -9.37 1.16 8.65
CA ILE A 236 -9.66 -0.19 8.18
C ILE A 236 -10.63 -0.10 7.01
N THR A 237 -10.26 -0.67 5.87
CA THR A 237 -11.00 -0.55 4.61
C THR A 237 -11.22 -1.89 3.95
N ASP A 238 -12.32 -1.98 3.20
CA ASP A 238 -12.68 -3.17 2.44
C ASP A 238 -11.67 -3.50 1.33
N MET A 239 -11.42 -4.78 1.12
CA MET A 239 -10.63 -5.33 0.01
C MET A 239 -11.24 -6.65 -0.50
N ASP A 240 -12.56 -6.80 -0.40
CA ASP A 240 -13.28 -7.95 -0.99
C ASP A 240 -13.50 -7.79 -2.51
N GLU A 241 -13.25 -6.58 -3.03
CA GLU A 241 -13.13 -6.28 -4.45
C GLU A 241 -11.91 -5.37 -4.70
N PRO A 242 -11.42 -5.26 -5.95
CA PRO A 242 -10.34 -4.32 -6.28
C PRO A 242 -10.74 -2.87 -5.99
N LEU A 243 -9.81 -2.08 -5.43
CA LEU A 243 -10.02 -0.68 -5.11
C LEU A 243 -10.05 0.19 -6.37
N GLY A 244 -11.13 0.93 -6.55
CA GLY A 244 -11.40 1.66 -7.78
C GLY A 244 -11.70 0.72 -8.94
N HIS A 245 -11.49 1.20 -10.15
CA HIS A 245 -11.81 0.47 -11.38
C HIS A 245 -10.58 -0.11 -12.08
N ALA A 246 -9.44 0.57 -12.02
CA ALA A 246 -8.24 0.15 -12.74
C ALA A 246 -7.34 -0.77 -11.91
N VAL A 247 -6.84 -1.83 -12.54
CA VAL A 247 -5.82 -2.75 -12.02
C VAL A 247 -4.74 -2.93 -13.07
N GLY A 248 -3.59 -2.29 -12.86
CA GLY A 248 -2.47 -2.23 -13.81
C GLY A 248 -1.77 -0.88 -13.72
N ASN A 249 -0.47 -0.82 -14.06
CA ASN A 249 0.40 0.31 -13.71
C ASN A 249 -0.08 1.66 -14.29
N ALA A 250 -0.01 1.85 -15.61
CA ALA A 250 -0.45 3.09 -16.26
C ALA A 250 -1.97 3.32 -16.13
N LEU A 251 -2.77 2.26 -16.09
CA LEU A 251 -4.22 2.36 -15.92
C LEU A 251 -4.57 2.95 -14.56
N GLU A 252 -3.86 2.53 -13.51
CA GLU A 252 -4.06 3.07 -12.16
C GLU A 252 -3.57 4.52 -12.03
N VAL A 253 -2.51 4.92 -12.74
CA VAL A 253 -2.09 6.32 -12.83
C VAL A 253 -3.16 7.16 -13.52
N LYS A 254 -3.75 6.67 -14.62
CA LYS A 254 -4.86 7.34 -15.32
C LYS A 254 -6.06 7.54 -14.41
N GLU A 255 -6.43 6.53 -13.62
CA GLU A 255 -7.53 6.62 -12.65
C GLU A 255 -7.22 7.62 -11.52
N ALA A 256 -5.99 7.63 -11.00
CA ALA A 256 -5.58 8.62 -10.02
C ALA A 256 -5.65 10.06 -10.55
N ILE A 257 -5.25 10.28 -11.81
CA ILE A 257 -5.39 11.58 -12.49
C ILE A 257 -6.86 11.96 -12.63
N ALA A 258 -7.73 11.03 -13.04
CA ALA A 258 -9.17 11.28 -13.17
C ALA A 258 -9.82 11.64 -11.81
N ALA A 259 -9.42 10.97 -10.73
CA ALA A 259 -9.85 11.31 -9.38
C ALA A 259 -9.42 12.72 -8.97
N LEU A 260 -8.17 13.12 -9.24
CA LEU A 260 -7.63 14.45 -8.96
C LEU A 260 -8.23 15.56 -9.83
N ARG A 261 -8.86 15.20 -10.96
CA ARG A 261 -9.65 16.11 -11.79
C ARG A 261 -11.10 16.23 -11.33
N GLY A 262 -11.52 15.41 -10.35
CA GLY A 262 -12.91 15.37 -9.92
C GLY A 262 -13.88 14.77 -10.97
N GLU A 263 -13.37 13.96 -11.91
CA GLU A 263 -14.14 13.42 -13.03
C GLU A 263 -15.17 12.38 -12.57
N TYR A 264 -14.94 11.74 -11.41
CA TYR A 264 -15.92 10.82 -10.82
C TYR A 264 -15.79 10.73 -9.30
N LYS A 265 -16.92 10.36 -8.66
CA LYS A 265 -16.96 10.03 -7.23
C LYS A 265 -16.93 8.51 -7.09
N SER A 266 -16.07 8.01 -6.22
CA SER A 266 -15.90 6.59 -5.97
C SER A 266 -15.44 6.33 -4.54
N GLU A 267 -15.53 5.08 -4.11
CA GLU A 267 -14.99 4.62 -2.84
C GLU A 267 -13.47 4.89 -2.72
N LEU A 268 -12.75 4.87 -3.86
CA LEU A 268 -11.33 5.23 -3.92
C LEU A 268 -11.10 6.70 -3.49
N LEU A 269 -11.90 7.63 -4.03
CA LEU A 269 -11.78 9.05 -3.66
C LEU A 269 -12.22 9.27 -2.21
N GLU A 270 -13.31 8.61 -1.77
CA GLU A 270 -13.77 8.65 -0.38
C GLU A 270 -12.69 8.21 0.60
N LEU A 271 -12.01 7.11 0.30
CA LEU A 271 -10.87 6.65 1.09
C LEU A 271 -9.74 7.67 1.13
N CYS A 272 -9.37 8.23 -0.04
CA CYS A 272 -8.28 9.20 -0.11
C CYS A 272 -8.58 10.47 0.70
N LEU A 273 -9.82 10.95 0.65
CA LEU A 273 -10.28 12.08 1.45
C LEU A 273 -10.28 11.76 2.95
N THR A 274 -10.69 10.55 3.34
CA THR A 274 -10.65 10.11 4.73
C THR A 274 -9.21 10.01 5.26
N LEU A 275 -8.31 9.38 4.50
CA LEU A 275 -6.89 9.29 4.88
C LEU A 275 -6.26 10.69 4.97
N GLY A 276 -6.54 11.55 3.98
CA GLY A 276 -6.08 12.93 3.99
C GLY A 276 -6.63 13.74 5.17
N SER A 277 -7.91 13.55 5.53
CA SER A 277 -8.51 14.19 6.70
C SER A 277 -7.82 13.78 7.99
N CYS A 278 -7.53 12.49 8.17
CA CYS A 278 -6.74 12.01 9.31
C CYS A 278 -5.35 12.66 9.35
N ILE A 279 -4.68 12.82 8.20
CA ILE A 279 -3.38 13.49 8.13
C ILE A 279 -3.49 14.96 8.57
N LEU A 280 -4.39 15.73 7.97
CA LEU A 280 -4.52 17.16 8.27
C LEU A 280 -4.92 17.43 9.71
N THR A 281 -5.81 16.60 10.28
CA THR A 281 -6.23 16.71 11.68
C THR A 281 -5.08 16.41 12.63
N GLN A 282 -4.31 15.34 12.37
CA GLN A 282 -3.13 15.01 13.20
C GLN A 282 -2.01 16.06 13.07
N ALA A 283 -1.89 16.70 11.90
CA ALA A 283 -0.94 17.77 11.68
C ALA A 283 -1.37 19.12 12.30
N GLY A 284 -2.57 19.19 12.86
CA GLY A 284 -3.13 20.46 13.36
C GLY A 284 -3.42 21.49 12.26
N MET A 285 -3.50 21.02 11.00
CA MET A 285 -3.79 21.85 9.83
C MET A 285 -5.29 22.10 9.64
N ALA A 286 -6.12 21.26 10.26
CA ALA A 286 -7.57 21.40 10.31
C ALA A 286 -8.08 21.15 11.72
N ALA A 287 -9.18 21.79 12.09
CA ALA A 287 -9.78 21.71 13.44
C ALA A 287 -10.40 20.32 13.69
N ASP A 288 -10.97 19.73 12.66
CA ASP A 288 -11.64 18.41 12.70
C ASP A 288 -11.65 17.77 11.29
N ASP A 289 -12.15 16.54 11.22
CA ASP A 289 -12.19 15.76 9.97
C ASP A 289 -13.10 16.42 8.90
N ALA A 290 -14.18 17.11 9.30
CA ALA A 290 -15.08 17.78 8.35
C ALA A 290 -14.42 19.00 7.71
N ALA A 291 -13.74 19.81 8.50
CA ALA A 291 -12.94 20.93 8.02
C ALA A 291 -11.79 20.46 7.12
N ALA A 292 -11.08 19.40 7.55
CA ALA A 292 -10.03 18.78 6.75
C ALA A 292 -10.54 18.31 5.40
N ARG A 293 -11.68 17.60 5.40
CA ARG A 293 -12.31 17.10 4.18
C ARG A 293 -12.65 18.23 3.21
N ALA A 294 -13.28 19.30 3.69
CA ALA A 294 -13.61 20.45 2.86
C ALA A 294 -12.37 21.09 2.22
N MET A 295 -11.27 21.21 2.97
CA MET A 295 -10.00 21.70 2.43
C MET A 295 -9.45 20.78 1.32
N LEU A 296 -9.49 19.46 1.51
CA LEU A 296 -9.02 18.49 0.53
C LEU A 296 -9.88 18.50 -0.74
N GLU A 297 -11.19 18.52 -0.62
CA GLU A 297 -12.13 18.61 -1.75
C GLU A 297 -11.91 19.90 -2.56
N GLN A 298 -11.58 21.02 -1.87
CA GLN A 298 -11.25 22.27 -2.55
C GLN A 298 -10.01 22.12 -3.44
N THR A 299 -8.98 21.36 -3.03
CA THR A 299 -7.76 21.18 -3.86
C THR A 299 -8.01 20.42 -5.16
N ILE A 300 -9.04 19.57 -5.18
CA ILE A 300 -9.49 18.88 -6.39
C ILE A 300 -10.28 19.87 -7.27
N THR A 301 -11.18 20.61 -6.65
CA THR A 301 -12.06 21.54 -7.36
C THR A 301 -11.31 22.69 -8.03
N ASP A 302 -10.28 23.24 -7.38
CA ASP A 302 -9.45 24.32 -7.91
C ASP A 302 -8.24 23.83 -8.76
N GLY A 303 -8.04 22.52 -8.84
CA GLY A 303 -6.97 21.88 -9.61
C GLY A 303 -5.58 21.96 -8.98
N SER A 304 -5.46 22.45 -7.74
CA SER A 304 -4.14 22.58 -7.07
C SER A 304 -3.52 21.21 -6.78
N ALA A 305 -4.33 20.18 -6.48
CA ALA A 305 -3.86 18.81 -6.29
C ALA A 305 -3.29 18.20 -7.58
N LEU A 306 -3.97 18.37 -8.71
CA LEU A 306 -3.46 17.90 -10.02
C LEU A 306 -2.17 18.61 -10.41
N LYS A 307 -2.10 19.92 -10.19
CA LYS A 307 -0.87 20.71 -10.38
C LYS A 307 0.27 20.21 -9.51
N LYS A 308 -0.01 19.88 -8.26
CA LYS A 308 0.95 19.31 -7.32
C LYS A 308 1.50 17.96 -7.80
N LEU A 309 0.64 17.08 -8.34
CA LEU A 309 1.09 15.83 -8.96
C LEU A 309 2.03 16.08 -10.14
N ALA A 310 1.74 17.07 -11.00
CA ALA A 310 2.61 17.43 -12.12
C ALA A 310 3.97 18.00 -11.66
N GLU A 311 3.97 18.86 -10.63
CA GLU A 311 5.19 19.39 -10.00
C GLU A 311 6.06 18.26 -9.41
N PHE A 312 5.44 17.30 -8.75
CA PHE A 312 6.12 16.12 -8.21
C PHE A 312 6.75 15.27 -9.33
N VAL A 313 5.98 14.98 -10.38
CA VAL A 313 6.47 14.21 -11.52
C VAL A 313 7.67 14.87 -12.16
N ALA A 314 7.61 16.18 -12.39
CA ALA A 314 8.75 16.96 -12.94
C ALA A 314 9.96 16.95 -12.00
N ALA A 315 9.76 17.01 -10.67
CA ALA A 315 10.85 17.00 -9.69
C ALA A 315 11.61 15.65 -9.64
N GLN A 316 10.99 14.58 -10.13
CA GLN A 316 11.57 13.24 -10.25
C GLN A 316 11.82 12.82 -11.72
N ASP A 317 12.18 13.78 -12.58
CA ASP A 317 12.58 13.60 -13.98
C ASP A 317 11.48 13.09 -14.93
N GLY A 318 10.23 12.88 -14.43
CA GLY A 318 9.11 12.42 -15.25
C GLY A 318 8.52 13.50 -16.14
N ASP A 319 7.79 13.10 -17.17
CA ASP A 319 7.08 14.02 -18.08
C ASP A 319 5.79 14.56 -17.40
N PRO A 320 5.77 15.82 -16.91
CA PRO A 320 4.59 16.39 -16.29
C PRO A 320 3.42 16.58 -17.26
N ALA A 321 3.69 16.61 -18.59
CA ALA A 321 2.63 16.71 -19.59
C ALA A 321 1.72 15.49 -19.59
N ALA A 322 2.22 14.30 -19.19
CA ALA A 322 1.43 13.10 -19.05
C ALA A 322 0.34 13.21 -17.97
N ILE A 323 0.48 14.11 -17.00
CA ILE A 323 -0.53 14.36 -15.97
C ILE A 323 -1.70 15.18 -16.54
N TYR A 324 -1.41 16.09 -17.46
CA TYR A 324 -2.44 16.90 -18.14
C TYR A 324 -3.01 16.19 -19.37
N ASP A 325 -2.26 15.29 -19.99
CA ASP A 325 -2.66 14.49 -21.13
C ASP A 325 -2.32 13.00 -20.89
N PRO A 326 -3.24 12.21 -20.28
CA PRO A 326 -3.01 10.80 -19.99
C PRO A 326 -2.85 9.89 -21.23
N SER A 327 -3.09 10.39 -22.43
CA SER A 327 -2.80 9.63 -23.66
C SER A 327 -1.29 9.42 -23.88
N ARG A 328 -0.45 10.20 -23.21
CA ARG A 328 1.01 10.08 -23.21
C ARG A 328 1.53 8.92 -22.34
N LEU A 329 0.66 8.37 -21.47
CA LEU A 329 0.98 7.17 -20.68
C LEU A 329 0.88 5.92 -21.56
N PRO A 330 1.63 4.85 -21.24
CA PRO A 330 1.57 3.60 -21.98
C PRO A 330 0.14 3.09 -22.21
N MET A 331 -0.12 2.58 -23.41
CA MET A 331 -1.40 1.99 -23.81
C MET A 331 -1.18 0.64 -24.46
N ALA A 332 -1.95 -0.36 -24.05
CA ALA A 332 -1.93 -1.68 -24.65
C ALA A 332 -2.56 -1.64 -26.05
N PRO A 333 -2.01 -2.37 -27.04
CA PRO A 333 -2.49 -2.37 -28.40
C PRO A 333 -3.84 -3.12 -28.57
N VAL A 334 -4.17 -4.02 -27.64
CA VAL A 334 -5.42 -4.81 -27.69
C VAL A 334 -6.28 -4.47 -26.49
N GLN A 335 -7.55 -4.15 -26.76
CA GLN A 335 -8.58 -4.02 -25.74
C GLN A 335 -9.71 -4.99 -26.04
N MET A 336 -10.19 -5.71 -25.02
CA MET A 336 -11.24 -6.72 -25.18
C MET A 336 -12.20 -6.69 -24.00
N GLU A 337 -13.51 -6.63 -24.30
CA GLU A 337 -14.56 -6.62 -23.29
C GLU A 337 -14.78 -8.01 -22.69
N VAL A 338 -15.14 -8.04 -21.41
CA VAL A 338 -15.48 -9.25 -20.67
C VAL A 338 -17.01 -9.28 -20.50
N PRO A 339 -17.73 -10.09 -21.31
CA PRO A 339 -19.19 -10.11 -21.22
C PRO A 339 -19.66 -10.86 -19.97
N SER A 340 -20.73 -10.35 -19.36
CA SER A 340 -21.40 -11.04 -18.26
C SER A 340 -22.06 -12.34 -18.72
N PRO A 341 -21.86 -13.46 -18.02
CA PRO A 341 -22.51 -14.73 -18.36
C PRO A 341 -24.00 -14.77 -17.98
N ALA A 342 -24.48 -13.87 -17.14
CA ALA A 342 -25.84 -13.86 -16.62
C ALA A 342 -26.34 -12.43 -16.33
N SER A 343 -27.66 -12.30 -16.18
CA SER A 343 -28.28 -11.08 -15.62
C SER A 343 -28.49 -11.21 -14.12
N GLY A 344 -28.35 -10.11 -13.38
CA GLY A 344 -28.51 -10.05 -11.92
C GLY A 344 -27.72 -8.90 -11.32
N TYR A 345 -27.13 -9.14 -10.15
CA TYR A 345 -26.29 -8.20 -9.45
C TYR A 345 -24.91 -8.81 -9.23
N VAL A 346 -23.85 -8.01 -9.33
CA VAL A 346 -22.50 -8.43 -8.95
C VAL A 346 -22.45 -8.60 -7.44
N ARG A 347 -22.37 -9.85 -6.99
CA ARG A 347 -22.31 -10.17 -5.56
C ARG A 347 -20.90 -10.12 -4.99
N HIS A 348 -19.91 -10.51 -5.79
CA HIS A 348 -18.51 -10.62 -5.38
C HIS A 348 -17.58 -10.53 -6.58
N ILE A 349 -16.42 -9.93 -6.37
CA ILE A 349 -15.31 -9.89 -7.31
C ILE A 349 -14.07 -10.39 -6.58
N ALA A 350 -13.54 -11.55 -6.95
CA ALA A 350 -12.38 -12.17 -6.31
C ALA A 350 -11.12 -11.31 -6.51
N ALA A 351 -10.89 -10.32 -5.63
CA ALA A 351 -9.87 -9.30 -5.79
C ALA A 351 -8.47 -9.88 -6.02
N THR A 352 -8.06 -10.90 -5.23
CA THR A 352 -6.78 -11.60 -5.42
C THR A 352 -6.63 -12.17 -6.82
N ASP A 353 -7.68 -12.82 -7.35
CA ASP A 353 -7.65 -13.44 -8.68
C ASP A 353 -7.60 -12.39 -9.79
N VAL A 354 -8.31 -11.27 -9.63
CA VAL A 354 -8.19 -10.12 -10.55
C VAL A 354 -6.74 -9.61 -10.59
N GLY A 355 -6.09 -9.46 -9.43
CA GLY A 355 -4.67 -9.10 -9.34
C GLY A 355 -3.76 -10.12 -10.05
N LEU A 356 -4.03 -11.42 -9.90
CA LEU A 356 -3.30 -12.49 -10.59
C LEU A 356 -3.53 -12.47 -12.11
N VAL A 357 -4.73 -12.16 -12.58
CA VAL A 357 -4.99 -11.96 -14.02
C VAL A 357 -4.17 -10.80 -14.56
N SER A 358 -4.14 -9.65 -13.84
CA SER A 358 -3.31 -8.50 -14.23
C SER A 358 -1.81 -8.85 -14.26
N MET A 359 -1.32 -9.63 -13.28
CA MET A 359 0.06 -10.12 -13.25
C MET A 359 0.36 -11.02 -14.47
N ARG A 360 -0.52 -11.97 -14.82
CA ARG A 360 -0.35 -12.87 -15.98
C ARG A 360 -0.41 -12.14 -17.32
N LEU A 361 -1.11 -11.01 -17.40
CA LEU A 361 -1.06 -10.11 -18.56
C LEU A 361 0.32 -9.45 -18.75
N GLY A 362 1.17 -9.46 -17.70
CA GLY A 362 2.46 -8.77 -17.68
C GLY A 362 2.50 -7.50 -16.82
N GLY A 363 1.37 -7.13 -16.18
CA GLY A 363 1.28 -5.93 -15.33
C GLY A 363 1.92 -6.07 -13.95
N GLY A 364 2.36 -7.27 -13.56
CA GLY A 364 3.00 -7.56 -12.27
C GLY A 364 4.17 -8.53 -12.41
N ARG A 365 4.89 -8.77 -11.30
CA ARG A 365 6.02 -9.70 -11.25
C ARG A 365 5.62 -11.06 -10.68
N ALA A 366 5.79 -12.11 -11.46
CA ALA A 366 5.75 -13.48 -10.96
C ALA A 366 7.05 -13.86 -10.22
N THR A 367 8.18 -13.28 -10.65
CA THR A 367 9.51 -13.43 -10.03
C THR A 367 10.21 -12.08 -9.95
N LYS A 368 11.28 -11.97 -9.16
CA LYS A 368 12.05 -10.71 -9.02
C LYS A 368 12.61 -10.18 -10.35
N ASP A 369 12.88 -11.08 -11.29
CA ASP A 369 13.50 -10.76 -12.58
C ASP A 369 12.47 -10.53 -13.70
N SER A 370 11.15 -10.62 -13.39
CA SER A 370 10.09 -10.36 -14.36
C SER A 370 10.12 -8.91 -14.84
N VAL A 371 10.08 -8.73 -16.16
CA VAL A 371 9.90 -7.40 -16.78
C VAL A 371 8.41 -7.05 -16.79
N ILE A 372 8.08 -5.84 -16.34
CA ILE A 372 6.70 -5.36 -16.31
C ILE A 372 6.36 -4.64 -17.62
N ASP A 373 5.22 -4.98 -18.21
CA ASP A 373 4.56 -4.17 -19.23
C ASP A 373 3.59 -3.19 -18.53
N HIS A 374 3.95 -1.92 -18.53
CA HIS A 374 3.16 -0.89 -17.88
C HIS A 374 1.84 -0.57 -18.60
N SER A 375 1.65 -1.02 -19.84
CA SER A 375 0.47 -0.72 -20.66
C SER A 375 -0.71 -1.62 -20.38
N VAL A 376 -0.45 -2.84 -19.86
CA VAL A 376 -1.47 -3.89 -19.70
C VAL A 376 -2.19 -3.80 -18.37
N GLY A 377 -3.35 -4.46 -18.28
CA GLY A 377 -4.14 -4.53 -17.05
C GLY A 377 -5.63 -4.68 -17.32
N ILE A 378 -6.44 -4.26 -16.39
CA ILE A 378 -7.88 -4.44 -16.34
C ILE A 378 -8.54 -3.12 -15.94
N VAL A 379 -9.65 -2.77 -16.56
CA VAL A 379 -10.54 -1.68 -16.12
C VAL A 379 -11.92 -2.29 -15.85
N LEU A 380 -12.32 -2.37 -14.59
CA LEU A 380 -13.63 -2.86 -14.17
C LEU A 380 -14.72 -1.87 -14.64
N ARG A 381 -15.82 -2.41 -15.19
CA ARG A 381 -17.00 -1.65 -15.60
C ARG A 381 -18.14 -1.84 -14.61
N LYS A 382 -18.10 -2.94 -13.88
CA LYS A 382 -19.07 -3.30 -12.85
C LYS A 382 -18.38 -3.60 -11.53
N LYS A 383 -18.90 -3.02 -10.47
CA LYS A 383 -18.48 -3.19 -9.10
C LYS A 383 -19.51 -4.02 -8.32
N VAL A 384 -19.15 -4.44 -7.11
CA VAL A 384 -20.10 -5.14 -6.22
C VAL A 384 -21.34 -4.28 -6.00
N ASP A 385 -22.50 -4.92 -5.89
CA ASP A 385 -23.84 -4.31 -5.75
C ASP A 385 -24.42 -3.67 -7.03
N GLU A 386 -23.67 -3.61 -8.13
CA GLU A 386 -24.19 -3.06 -9.37
C GLU A 386 -24.99 -4.08 -10.19
N PRO A 387 -26.11 -3.66 -10.80
CA PRO A 387 -26.89 -4.51 -11.69
C PRO A 387 -26.14 -4.76 -13.01
N VAL A 388 -26.34 -5.94 -13.58
CA VAL A 388 -25.77 -6.33 -14.86
C VAL A 388 -26.74 -7.18 -15.66
N THR A 389 -26.72 -7.05 -16.98
CA THR A 389 -27.46 -7.92 -17.92
C THR A 389 -26.53 -8.89 -18.62
N ALA A 390 -27.05 -10.07 -19.00
CA ALA A 390 -26.27 -11.04 -19.77
C ALA A 390 -25.72 -10.41 -21.05
N GLY A 391 -24.40 -10.57 -21.27
CA GLY A 391 -23.68 -9.96 -22.40
C GLY A 391 -23.19 -8.52 -22.17
N GLU A 392 -23.63 -7.84 -21.11
CA GLU A 392 -23.09 -6.52 -20.72
C GLU A 392 -21.64 -6.64 -20.26
N SER A 393 -20.82 -5.63 -20.51
CA SER A 393 -19.41 -5.65 -20.15
C SER A 393 -19.20 -5.54 -18.63
N LEU A 394 -18.52 -6.54 -18.05
CA LEU A 394 -18.04 -6.53 -16.67
C LEU A 394 -16.75 -5.75 -16.50
N ALA A 395 -15.89 -5.81 -17.51
CA ALA A 395 -14.57 -5.17 -17.50
C ALA A 395 -13.98 -5.08 -18.92
N THR A 396 -12.97 -4.25 -19.10
CA THR A 396 -12.13 -4.19 -20.29
C THR A 396 -10.74 -4.73 -19.97
N ILE A 397 -10.26 -5.72 -20.70
CA ILE A 397 -8.88 -6.22 -20.67
C ILE A 397 -8.02 -5.35 -21.58
N HIS A 398 -6.86 -4.94 -21.10
CA HIS A 398 -5.80 -4.29 -21.85
C HIS A 398 -4.61 -5.25 -21.95
N ALA A 399 -4.26 -5.70 -23.17
CA ALA A 399 -3.28 -6.76 -23.38
C ALA A 399 -2.29 -6.44 -24.52
N ALA A 400 -1.13 -7.08 -24.49
CA ALA A 400 -0.10 -6.95 -25.52
C ALA A 400 -0.50 -7.62 -26.84
N ASP A 401 -1.32 -8.66 -26.78
CA ASP A 401 -1.80 -9.40 -27.96
C ASP A 401 -3.19 -10.03 -27.73
N GLU A 402 -3.84 -10.46 -28.82
CA GLU A 402 -5.18 -11.06 -28.76
C GLU A 402 -5.23 -12.39 -28.00
N ALA A 403 -4.16 -13.19 -28.03
CA ALA A 403 -4.15 -14.49 -27.36
C ALA A 403 -4.12 -14.31 -25.84
N ALA A 404 -3.33 -13.36 -25.36
CA ALA A 404 -3.31 -12.96 -23.95
C ALA A 404 -4.66 -12.37 -23.52
N ALA A 405 -5.25 -11.50 -24.36
CA ALA A 405 -6.56 -10.91 -24.10
C ALA A 405 -7.65 -11.97 -23.94
N ARG A 406 -7.75 -12.94 -24.86
CA ARG A 406 -8.76 -14.01 -24.82
C ARG A 406 -8.63 -14.90 -23.58
N ARG A 407 -7.40 -15.23 -23.16
CA ARG A 407 -7.16 -15.97 -21.90
C ARG A 407 -7.64 -15.17 -20.69
N ALA A 408 -7.24 -13.91 -20.64
CA ALA A 408 -7.61 -13.02 -19.53
C ALA A 408 -9.12 -12.77 -19.44
N VAL A 409 -9.84 -12.67 -20.56
CA VAL A 409 -11.31 -12.58 -20.60
C VAL A 409 -11.94 -13.78 -19.90
N ALA A 410 -11.51 -15.00 -20.22
CA ALA A 410 -12.05 -16.21 -19.62
C ALA A 410 -11.75 -16.29 -18.11
N GLU A 411 -10.51 -15.96 -17.73
CA GLU A 411 -10.09 -15.96 -16.31
C GLU A 411 -10.82 -14.88 -15.50
N LEU A 412 -10.95 -13.67 -16.06
CA LEU A 412 -11.58 -12.56 -15.35
C LEU A 412 -13.10 -12.76 -15.19
N ALA A 413 -13.78 -13.35 -16.19
CA ALA A 413 -15.18 -13.68 -16.07
C ALA A 413 -15.46 -14.64 -14.89
N ALA A 414 -14.53 -15.54 -14.58
CA ALA A 414 -14.62 -16.46 -13.44
C ALA A 414 -14.38 -15.77 -12.08
N CYS A 415 -13.79 -14.55 -12.05
CA CYS A 415 -13.63 -13.78 -10.82
C CYS A 415 -14.93 -13.13 -10.33
N TYR A 416 -15.96 -13.07 -11.18
CA TYR A 416 -17.24 -12.46 -10.85
C TYR A 416 -18.26 -13.51 -10.39
N THR A 417 -18.94 -13.23 -9.28
CA THR A 417 -20.13 -13.95 -8.85
C THR A 417 -21.35 -13.07 -9.08
N ILE A 418 -22.31 -13.54 -9.88
CA ILE A 418 -23.55 -12.82 -10.19
C ILE A 418 -24.71 -13.59 -9.57
N THR A 419 -25.60 -12.87 -8.86
CA THR A 419 -26.79 -13.43 -8.19
C THR A 419 -28.04 -12.67 -8.60
N PRO A 420 -29.24 -13.30 -8.53
CA PRO A 420 -30.49 -12.62 -8.85
C PRO A 420 -30.77 -11.40 -7.96
N ASP A 421 -30.38 -11.48 -6.68
CA ASP A 421 -30.62 -10.46 -5.67
C ASP A 421 -29.34 -9.66 -5.38
N ALA A 422 -29.50 -8.36 -5.11
CA ALA A 422 -28.42 -7.51 -4.66
C ALA A 422 -27.82 -8.00 -3.33
N PRO A 423 -26.49 -7.95 -3.13
CA PRO A 423 -25.89 -8.22 -1.83
C PRO A 423 -26.31 -7.16 -0.81
N PRO A 424 -26.24 -7.47 0.51
CA PRO A 424 -26.43 -6.44 1.53
C PRO A 424 -25.32 -5.38 1.41
N ALA A 425 -25.70 -4.10 1.50
CA ALA A 425 -24.72 -3.00 1.50
C ALA A 425 -23.84 -3.08 2.75
N GLU A 426 -22.53 -3.08 2.56
CA GLU A 426 -21.56 -3.00 3.63
C GLU A 426 -20.75 -1.70 3.56
N PRO A 427 -20.38 -1.10 4.72
CA PRO A 427 -19.57 0.11 4.70
C PRO A 427 -18.17 -0.22 4.18
N PHE A 428 -17.72 0.56 3.20
CA PHE A 428 -16.37 0.43 2.63
C PHE A 428 -15.27 0.78 3.67
N ILE A 429 -15.46 1.85 4.46
CA ILE A 429 -14.61 2.18 5.60
C ILE A 429 -15.20 1.48 6.82
N LYS A 430 -14.51 0.45 7.31
CA LYS A 430 -14.99 -0.42 8.39
C LYS A 430 -14.76 0.20 9.79
N ALA A 431 -13.63 0.91 10.00
CA ALA A 431 -13.30 1.60 11.25
C ALA A 431 -12.14 2.59 11.09
N ILE A 432 -12.03 3.52 12.05
CA ILE A 432 -10.86 4.40 12.24
C ILE A 432 -10.37 4.20 13.67
N ILE A 433 -9.09 3.83 13.83
CA ILE A 433 -8.39 3.62 15.11
C ILE A 433 -7.43 4.78 15.33
N ARG A 434 -7.55 5.44 16.50
CA ARG A 434 -6.75 6.63 16.84
C ARG A 434 -6.04 6.47 18.18
#